data_cdda582ad8d9a53ecf52c9aeba2b1af7
#
_entry.id   cdda582ad8d9a53ecf52c9aeba2b1af7
#
_cell.length_a   1.000
_cell.length_b   1.000
_cell.length_c   1.000
_cell.angle_alpha   90.00
_cell.angle_beta   90.00
_cell.angle_gamma   90.00
#
_symmetry.space_group_name_H-M   'P 1'
#
loop_
_entity.id
_entity.type
_entity.pdbx_description
1 polymer ?
#
loop_
_entity_poly.entity_id
_entity_poly.type
_entity_poly.pdbx_seq_one_letter_code
_entity_poly.pdbx_strand_id
1 'polypeptide(L)'
;LTNLTVLDDVLSDEQIQFIRNSGLLQDNLANMNEYGYQLQWDEIEPFHPIINIISKYWDLSDVVAYELWQQLNDRPPHWHYDRDEICAEKGITKYPVMTSVYYLDVHDVVDGRLFFEDDTHIEPVQNRLVMFGPAVEHYVERFTGYRHSIVINPWNSFLGEHGGKL
;
A
#
# COMPACT_ATOMS: atom_id res chain seq x y z
N LEU A 1 13.84 10.62 -7.22
CA LEU A 1 12.94 10.04 -6.21
C LEU A 1 13.56 10.19 -4.83
N THR A 2 12.96 11.04 -4.01
CA THR A 2 13.38 11.26 -2.62
C THR A 2 12.52 10.43 -1.66
N ASN A 3 13.09 10.11 -0.49
CA ASN A 3 12.39 9.37 0.57
C ASN A 3 11.95 7.94 0.20
N LEU A 4 12.64 7.32 -0.76
CA LEU A 4 12.45 5.89 -1.02
C LEU A 4 13.24 5.09 0.01
N THR A 5 12.55 4.21 0.71
CA THR A 5 13.14 3.28 1.67
C THR A 5 12.68 1.86 1.37
N VAL A 6 13.62 0.94 1.31
CA VAL A 6 13.37 -0.50 1.05
C VAL A 6 13.97 -1.29 2.19
N LEU A 7 13.13 -2.09 2.86
CA LEU A 7 13.52 -2.93 3.99
C LEU A 7 13.14 -4.38 3.71
N ASP A 8 14.05 -5.31 3.97
CA ASP A 8 13.82 -6.73 3.81
C ASP A 8 13.63 -7.45 5.16
N ASP A 9 12.95 -8.60 5.12
CA ASP A 9 12.71 -9.44 6.30
C ASP A 9 12.06 -8.67 7.46
N VAL A 10 11.06 -7.86 7.15
CA VAL A 10 10.50 -6.89 8.11
C VAL A 10 9.61 -7.53 9.17
N LEU A 11 8.99 -8.67 8.87
CA LEU A 11 8.09 -9.37 9.79
C LEU A 11 8.60 -10.76 10.15
N SER A 12 8.28 -11.21 11.36
CA SER A 12 8.48 -12.60 11.78
C SER A 12 7.44 -13.52 11.14
N ASP A 13 7.70 -14.82 11.17
CA ASP A 13 6.74 -15.82 10.68
C ASP A 13 5.41 -15.74 11.43
N GLU A 14 5.42 -15.49 12.75
CA GLU A 14 4.22 -15.33 13.55
C GLU A 14 3.40 -14.11 13.12
N GLN A 15 4.06 -12.99 12.85
CA GLN A 15 3.41 -11.77 12.38
C GLN A 15 2.80 -11.98 11.00
N ILE A 16 3.49 -12.68 10.10
CA ILE A 16 2.97 -13.03 8.78
C ILE A 16 1.74 -13.92 8.91
N GLN A 17 1.76 -14.95 9.76
CA GLN A 17 0.61 -15.82 9.97
C GLN A 17 -0.58 -15.06 10.58
N PHE A 18 -0.33 -14.11 11.45
CA PHE A 18 -1.41 -13.27 11.98
C PHE A 18 -2.11 -12.45 10.87
N ILE A 19 -1.33 -11.91 9.94
CA ILE A 19 -1.89 -11.24 8.74
C ILE A 19 -2.71 -12.22 7.91
N ARG A 20 -2.17 -13.41 7.60
CA ARG A 20 -2.85 -14.42 6.77
C ARG A 20 -4.15 -14.92 7.39
N ASN A 21 -4.18 -15.06 8.70
CA ASN A 21 -5.33 -15.56 9.45
C ASN A 21 -6.35 -14.46 9.76
N SER A 22 -6.03 -13.19 9.49
CA SER A 22 -6.97 -12.10 9.65
C SER A 22 -8.04 -12.14 8.55
N GLY A 23 -9.26 -11.79 8.86
CA GLY A 23 -10.33 -11.67 7.86
C GLY A 23 -10.09 -10.53 6.87
N LEU A 24 -9.13 -9.63 7.12
CA LEU A 24 -8.92 -8.42 6.32
C LEU A 24 -8.53 -8.71 4.88
N LEU A 25 -7.73 -9.76 4.63
CA LEU A 25 -7.31 -10.10 3.27
C LEU A 25 -8.35 -10.91 2.52
N GLN A 26 -9.09 -11.77 3.20
CA GLN A 26 -10.08 -12.65 2.57
C GLN A 26 -11.27 -11.87 2.01
N ASP A 27 -11.77 -10.91 2.75
CA ASP A 27 -12.90 -10.08 2.34
C ASP A 27 -12.53 -9.18 1.15
N ASN A 28 -11.25 -8.91 0.98
CA ASN A 28 -10.74 -8.05 -0.07
C ASN A 28 -10.46 -8.75 -1.40
N LEU A 29 -10.34 -10.07 -1.42
CA LEU A 29 -10.03 -10.80 -2.65
C LEU A 29 -11.09 -10.65 -3.73
N ALA A 30 -12.35 -10.47 -3.34
CA ALA A 30 -13.46 -10.29 -4.28
C ALA A 30 -13.61 -8.84 -4.79
N ASN A 31 -13.09 -7.86 -4.07
CA ASN A 31 -13.29 -6.43 -4.33
C ASN A 31 -11.99 -5.68 -4.66
N MET A 32 -11.02 -6.37 -5.19
CA MET A 32 -9.65 -5.88 -5.38
C MET A 32 -9.47 -4.69 -6.32
N ASN A 33 -10.55 -4.11 -6.84
CA ASN A 33 -10.41 -3.39 -8.10
C ASN A 33 -10.69 -1.90 -8.10
N GLU A 34 -11.28 -1.33 -7.06
CA GLU A 34 -11.70 0.07 -7.20
C GLU A 34 -11.37 0.95 -6.00
N TYR A 35 -11.54 0.48 -4.77
CA TYR A 35 -11.30 1.28 -3.58
C TYR A 35 -10.72 0.41 -2.47
N GLY A 36 -9.68 0.90 -1.81
CA GLY A 36 -9.16 0.27 -0.61
C GLY A 36 -10.15 0.37 0.55
N TYR A 37 -9.99 -0.51 1.53
CA TYR A 37 -10.70 -0.37 2.78
C TYR A 37 -10.11 0.74 3.61
N GLN A 38 -10.99 1.59 4.15
CA GLN A 38 -10.61 2.56 5.16
C GLN A 38 -10.79 1.93 6.54
N LEU A 39 -9.71 1.79 7.27
CA LEU A 39 -9.67 1.19 8.59
C LEU A 39 -9.08 2.14 9.62
N GLN A 40 -9.58 2.05 10.85
CA GLN A 40 -8.99 2.75 11.98
C GLN A 40 -7.95 1.86 12.68
N TRP A 41 -7.23 2.42 13.62
CA TRP A 41 -6.14 1.72 14.29
C TRP A 41 -6.56 0.39 14.90
N ASP A 42 -7.69 0.34 15.58
CA ASP A 42 -8.20 -0.86 16.23
C ASP A 42 -8.74 -1.92 15.24
N GLU A 43 -9.02 -1.52 14.01
CA GLU A 43 -9.52 -2.41 12.96
C GLU A 43 -8.39 -3.05 12.14
N ILE A 44 -7.18 -2.51 12.21
CA ILE A 44 -6.02 -2.89 11.38
C ILE A 44 -4.92 -3.59 12.19
N GLU A 45 -5.24 -4.17 13.32
CA GLU A 45 -4.28 -4.78 14.25
C GLU A 45 -3.23 -5.68 13.60
N PRO A 46 -3.58 -6.59 12.66
CA PRO A 46 -2.58 -7.46 12.03
C PRO A 46 -1.44 -6.72 11.32
N PHE A 47 -1.67 -5.48 10.92
CA PHE A 47 -0.68 -4.64 10.25
C PHE A 47 0.01 -3.64 11.17
N HIS A 48 -0.27 -3.64 12.46
CA HIS A 48 0.41 -2.76 13.41
C HIS A 48 1.94 -2.86 13.34
N PRO A 49 2.56 -4.06 13.19
CA PRO A 49 4.00 -4.13 13.05
C PRO A 49 4.54 -3.36 11.84
N ILE A 50 3.86 -3.39 10.71
CA ILE A 50 4.24 -2.62 9.53
C ILE A 50 4.07 -1.13 9.77
N ILE A 51 2.93 -0.72 10.33
CA ILE A 51 2.66 0.70 10.64
C ILE A 51 3.67 1.24 11.65
N ASN A 52 4.06 0.44 12.63
CA ASN A 52 5.10 0.82 13.59
C ASN A 52 6.46 1.03 12.91
N ILE A 53 6.79 0.24 11.90
CA ILE A 53 8.00 0.46 11.09
C ILE A 53 7.88 1.77 10.32
N ILE A 54 6.76 2.00 9.65
CA ILE A 54 6.50 3.23 8.89
C ILE A 54 6.67 4.45 9.80
N SER A 55 6.18 4.40 11.03
CA SER A 55 6.24 5.50 11.99
C SER A 55 7.66 5.92 12.38
N LYS A 56 8.66 5.08 12.12
CA LYS A 56 10.08 5.43 12.33
C LYS A 56 10.66 6.31 11.22
N TYR A 57 10.00 6.37 10.08
CA TYR A 57 10.45 7.12 8.90
C TYR A 57 9.53 8.28 8.54
N TRP A 58 8.27 8.22 8.97
CA TRP A 58 7.21 9.17 8.64
C TRP A 58 6.46 9.59 9.89
N ASP A 59 6.09 10.86 9.97
CA ASP A 59 5.24 11.35 11.07
C ASP A 59 3.79 10.93 10.85
N LEU A 60 3.31 10.02 11.67
CA LEU A 60 1.93 9.52 11.62
C LEU A 60 1.05 10.11 12.74
N SER A 61 1.50 11.15 13.43
CA SER A 61 0.79 11.70 14.60
C SER A 61 -0.61 12.25 14.28
N ASP A 62 -0.83 12.72 13.06
CA ASP A 62 -2.12 13.27 12.60
C ASP A 62 -2.95 12.27 11.79
N VAL A 63 -2.51 11.03 11.69
CA VAL A 63 -3.22 10.00 10.93
C VAL A 63 -4.51 9.61 11.63
N VAL A 64 -5.61 9.62 10.89
CA VAL A 64 -6.95 9.26 11.39
C VAL A 64 -7.46 7.96 10.80
N ALA A 65 -6.91 7.53 9.66
CA ALA A 65 -7.33 6.32 8.99
C ALA A 65 -6.20 5.72 8.15
N TYR A 66 -6.32 4.44 7.85
CA TYR A 66 -5.43 3.69 6.98
C TYR A 66 -6.24 3.11 5.84
N GLU A 67 -5.75 3.28 4.64
CA GLU A 67 -6.30 2.62 3.46
C GLU A 67 -5.52 1.34 3.23
N LEU A 68 -6.24 0.23 3.10
CA LEU A 68 -5.68 -1.10 2.87
C LEU A 68 -6.22 -1.65 1.57
N TRP A 69 -5.32 -2.02 0.66
CA TRP A 69 -5.67 -2.74 -0.55
C TRP A 69 -4.59 -3.73 -0.94
N GLN A 70 -4.92 -4.63 -1.85
CA GLN A 70 -4.00 -5.68 -2.25
C GLN A 70 -4.04 -5.90 -3.76
N GLN A 71 -2.93 -6.39 -4.30
CA GLN A 71 -2.81 -6.77 -5.68
C GLN A 71 -2.29 -8.20 -5.80
N LEU A 72 -3.08 -9.05 -6.45
CA LEU A 72 -2.72 -10.43 -6.75
C LEU A 72 -2.60 -10.69 -8.25
N ASN A 73 -3.41 -9.99 -9.05
CA ASN A 73 -3.53 -10.27 -10.47
C ASN A 73 -2.59 -9.40 -11.28
N ASP A 74 -2.01 -10.00 -12.31
CA ASP A 74 -1.31 -9.28 -13.36
C ASP A 74 -2.28 -8.36 -14.11
N ARG A 75 -1.89 -7.11 -14.32
CA ARG A 75 -2.71 -6.08 -14.98
C ARG A 75 -1.86 -5.28 -15.96
N PRO A 76 -2.50 -4.67 -16.98
CA PRO A 76 -1.80 -3.70 -17.82
C PRO A 76 -1.20 -2.57 -16.97
N PRO A 77 0.10 -2.26 -17.14
CA PRO A 77 0.73 -1.19 -16.40
C PRO A 77 0.11 0.16 -16.75
N HIS A 78 -0.04 1.02 -15.74
CA HIS A 78 -0.40 2.42 -15.97
C HIS A 78 0.24 3.29 -14.90
N TRP A 79 0.74 4.44 -15.31
CA TRP A 79 1.26 5.44 -14.42
C TRP A 79 0.14 6.06 -13.60
N HIS A 80 0.31 6.10 -12.28
CA HIS A 80 -0.67 6.67 -11.37
C HIS A 80 -0.02 7.17 -10.09
N TYR A 81 -0.74 8.03 -9.39
CA TYR A 81 -0.48 8.35 -7.97
C TYR A 81 -1.48 7.60 -7.12
N ASP A 82 -1.09 7.24 -5.91
CA ASP A 82 -2.07 6.91 -4.88
C ASP A 82 -2.73 8.20 -4.43
N ARG A 83 -4.05 8.25 -4.48
CA ARG A 83 -4.84 9.44 -4.15
C ARG A 83 -6.20 9.04 -3.61
N ASP A 84 -6.90 10.00 -3.04
CA ASP A 84 -8.30 9.82 -2.64
C ASP A 84 -9.18 9.83 -3.91
N GLU A 85 -9.60 8.65 -4.37
CA GLU A 85 -10.40 8.52 -5.59
C GLU A 85 -11.79 9.15 -5.45
N ILE A 86 -12.36 9.13 -4.26
CA ILE A 86 -13.67 9.76 -4.00
C ILE A 86 -13.58 11.29 -4.16
N CYS A 87 -12.52 11.89 -3.62
CA CYS A 87 -12.25 13.31 -3.81
C CYS A 87 -11.91 13.62 -5.27
N ALA A 88 -11.14 12.74 -5.93
CA ALA A 88 -10.74 12.94 -7.32
C ALA A 88 -11.94 12.98 -8.28
N GLU A 89 -12.96 12.18 -8.05
CA GLU A 89 -14.22 12.23 -8.82
C GLU A 89 -14.92 13.59 -8.73
N LYS A 90 -14.64 14.34 -7.67
CA LYS A 90 -15.18 15.70 -7.44
C LYS A 90 -14.20 16.80 -7.85
N GLY A 91 -13.10 16.44 -8.54
CA GLY A 91 -12.08 17.39 -8.98
C GLY A 91 -11.12 17.84 -7.88
N ILE A 92 -11.07 17.14 -6.73
CA ILE A 92 -10.21 17.45 -5.60
C ILE A 92 -9.09 16.43 -5.51
N THR A 93 -7.85 16.89 -5.50
CA THR A 93 -6.68 16.02 -5.36
C THR A 93 -6.23 15.99 -3.90
N LYS A 94 -6.24 14.79 -3.30
CA LYS A 94 -5.71 14.54 -1.96
C LYS A 94 -4.82 13.29 -2.00
N TYR A 95 -3.69 13.38 -1.33
CA TYR A 95 -2.71 12.30 -1.26
C TYR A 95 -2.63 11.73 0.17
N PRO A 96 -2.25 10.45 0.32
CA PRO A 96 -1.91 9.91 1.63
C PRO A 96 -0.66 10.61 2.20
N VAL A 97 -0.39 10.40 3.48
CA VAL A 97 0.84 10.88 4.13
C VAL A 97 2.07 10.33 3.41
N MET A 98 2.01 9.08 3.01
CA MET A 98 3.02 8.37 2.25
C MET A 98 2.38 7.12 1.64
N THR A 99 3.11 6.44 0.77
CA THR A 99 2.70 5.15 0.20
C THR A 99 3.61 4.04 0.69
N SER A 100 3.03 2.91 1.07
CA SER A 100 3.77 1.71 1.39
C SER A 100 3.28 0.50 0.63
N VAL A 101 4.21 -0.36 0.21
CA VAL A 101 3.93 -1.63 -0.45
C VAL A 101 4.64 -2.73 0.31
N TYR A 102 3.89 -3.68 0.82
CA TYR A 102 4.42 -4.86 1.50
C TYR A 102 4.18 -6.10 0.65
N TYR A 103 5.22 -6.87 0.40
CA TYR A 103 5.14 -8.12 -0.37
C TYR A 103 4.93 -9.29 0.57
N LEU A 104 3.68 -9.77 0.65
CA LEU A 104 3.31 -10.89 1.53
C LEU A 104 3.79 -12.23 0.97
N ASP A 105 3.57 -12.45 -0.32
CA ASP A 105 3.94 -13.68 -1.01
C ASP A 105 4.51 -13.38 -2.39
N VAL A 106 5.68 -13.95 -2.66
CA VAL A 106 6.32 -13.86 -3.96
C VAL A 106 6.91 -15.23 -4.30
N HIS A 107 6.34 -15.91 -5.31
CA HIS A 107 6.75 -17.25 -5.72
C HIS A 107 6.89 -17.34 -7.24
N ASP A 108 8.08 -17.68 -7.71
CA ASP A 108 8.38 -17.89 -9.13
C ASP A 108 7.96 -16.70 -10.00
N VAL A 109 8.15 -15.50 -9.50
CA VAL A 109 7.79 -14.27 -10.21
C VAL A 109 8.87 -13.89 -11.19
N VAL A 110 8.45 -13.63 -12.43
CA VAL A 110 9.28 -13.04 -13.48
C VAL A 110 8.74 -11.65 -13.77
N ASP A 111 9.61 -10.64 -13.73
CA ASP A 111 9.25 -9.22 -13.84
C ASP A 111 8.42 -8.73 -12.64
N GLY A 112 7.40 -7.92 -12.83
CA GLY A 112 6.54 -7.45 -11.74
C GLY A 112 7.18 -6.38 -10.86
N ARG A 113 8.19 -5.68 -11.37
CA ARG A 113 8.88 -4.61 -10.66
C ARG A 113 7.97 -3.40 -10.48
N LEU A 114 8.20 -2.69 -9.39
CA LEU A 114 7.59 -1.39 -9.13
C LEU A 114 8.50 -0.31 -9.73
N PHE A 115 8.00 0.43 -10.73
CA PHE A 115 8.74 1.49 -11.42
C PHE A 115 8.31 2.87 -10.98
N PHE A 116 9.26 3.79 -10.94
CA PHE A 116 9.08 5.20 -10.65
C PHE A 116 9.50 6.07 -11.85
N GLU A 117 9.09 7.33 -11.87
CA GLU A 117 9.32 8.27 -12.98
C GLU A 117 10.79 8.43 -13.39
N ASP A 118 11.72 8.27 -12.44
CA ASP A 118 13.16 8.43 -12.69
C ASP A 118 13.84 7.12 -13.13
N ASP A 119 13.06 6.14 -13.60
CA ASP A 119 13.50 4.79 -13.96
C ASP A 119 14.02 3.95 -12.78
N THR A 120 13.97 4.45 -11.55
CA THR A 120 14.19 3.62 -10.37
C THR A 120 13.15 2.52 -10.34
N HIS A 121 13.57 1.30 -10.02
CA HIS A 121 12.64 0.19 -9.89
C HIS A 121 13.01 -0.71 -8.72
N ILE A 122 11.99 -1.37 -8.18
CA ILE A 122 12.13 -2.27 -7.03
C ILE A 122 11.59 -3.65 -7.42
N GLU A 123 12.44 -4.66 -7.22
CA GLU A 123 12.05 -6.07 -7.42
C GLU A 123 11.05 -6.50 -6.35
N PRO A 124 10.02 -7.29 -6.71
CA PRO A 124 9.17 -7.92 -5.72
C PRO A 124 9.95 -9.01 -4.97
N VAL A 125 10.09 -8.86 -3.67
CA VAL A 125 10.77 -9.81 -2.79
C VAL A 125 9.88 -10.09 -1.59
N GLN A 126 9.68 -11.36 -1.27
CA GLN A 126 8.84 -11.73 -0.13
C GLN A 126 9.35 -11.12 1.17
N ASN A 127 8.41 -10.63 1.98
CA ASN A 127 8.69 -9.96 3.26
C ASN A 127 9.49 -8.65 3.12
N ARG A 128 9.35 -7.98 1.99
CA ARG A 128 9.93 -6.66 1.70
C ARG A 128 8.88 -5.57 1.90
N LEU A 129 9.28 -4.49 2.53
CA LEU A 129 8.49 -3.26 2.67
C LEU A 129 9.15 -2.14 1.87
N VAL A 130 8.39 -1.52 0.99
CA VAL A 130 8.79 -0.36 0.20
C VAL A 130 7.99 0.84 0.69
N MET A 131 8.65 1.95 0.99
CA MET A 131 8.03 3.19 1.45
C MET A 131 8.51 4.35 0.59
N PHE A 132 7.60 5.21 0.16
CA PHE A 132 7.93 6.40 -0.60
C PHE A 132 6.93 7.53 -0.36
N GLY A 133 7.31 8.74 -0.78
CA GLY A 133 6.54 9.95 -0.53
C GLY A 133 5.20 10.01 -1.24
N PRO A 134 4.34 10.93 -0.83
CA PRO A 134 3.08 11.19 -1.53
C PRO A 134 3.32 11.81 -2.90
N ALA A 135 2.33 11.73 -3.78
CA ALA A 135 2.35 12.34 -5.11
C ALA A 135 3.51 11.85 -6.01
N VAL A 136 3.94 10.61 -5.83
CA VAL A 136 4.97 9.99 -6.66
C VAL A 136 4.31 9.06 -7.67
N GLU A 137 4.47 9.36 -8.95
CA GLU A 137 3.97 8.48 -10.01
C GLU A 137 4.74 7.18 -10.06
N HIS A 138 4.01 6.09 -10.18
CA HIS A 138 4.56 4.74 -10.23
C HIS A 138 3.65 3.80 -11.01
N TYR A 139 4.19 2.64 -11.39
CA TYR A 139 3.39 1.55 -11.97
C TYR A 139 4.03 0.21 -11.65
N VAL A 140 3.22 -0.85 -11.72
CA VAL A 140 3.68 -2.24 -11.61
C VAL A 140 3.80 -2.83 -13.01
N GLU A 141 4.96 -3.38 -13.32
CA GLU A 141 5.23 -4.09 -14.57
C GLU A 141 4.40 -5.36 -14.67
N ARG A 142 4.08 -5.78 -15.91
CA ARG A 142 3.48 -7.10 -16.16
C ARG A 142 4.34 -8.19 -15.57
N PHE A 143 3.72 -9.25 -15.09
CA PHE A 143 4.45 -10.36 -14.46
C PHE A 143 3.77 -11.71 -14.70
N THR A 144 4.55 -12.76 -14.50
CA THR A 144 4.09 -14.13 -14.35
C THR A 144 4.49 -14.64 -12.96
N GLY A 145 3.87 -15.72 -12.50
CA GLY A 145 4.09 -16.24 -11.15
C GLY A 145 3.10 -15.66 -10.13
N TYR A 146 3.34 -15.94 -8.86
CA TYR A 146 2.46 -15.51 -7.77
C TYR A 146 3.08 -14.31 -7.04
N ARG A 147 2.40 -13.17 -7.10
CA ARG A 147 2.83 -11.91 -6.50
C ARG A 147 1.67 -11.29 -5.73
N HIS A 148 1.73 -11.39 -4.41
CA HIS A 148 0.72 -10.80 -3.52
C HIS A 148 1.34 -9.61 -2.78
N SER A 149 0.97 -8.42 -3.18
CA SER A 149 1.36 -7.17 -2.51
C SER A 149 0.18 -6.54 -1.79
N ILE A 150 0.50 -5.89 -0.68
CA ILE A 150 -0.46 -5.18 0.17
C ILE A 150 -0.01 -3.74 0.26
N VAL A 151 -0.90 -2.82 -0.08
CA VAL A 151 -0.67 -1.38 0.06
C VAL A 151 -1.33 -0.91 1.34
N ILE A 152 -0.57 -0.17 2.15
CA ILE A 152 -1.06 0.48 3.36
C ILE A 152 -0.72 1.95 3.26
N ASN A 153 -1.73 2.79 3.11
CA ASN A 153 -1.58 4.23 2.97
C ASN A 153 -2.20 4.94 4.18
N PRO A 154 -1.38 5.60 5.02
CA PRO A 154 -1.91 6.42 6.13
C PRO A 154 -2.50 7.74 5.62
N TRP A 155 -3.62 8.14 6.21
CA TRP A 155 -4.35 9.35 5.83
C TRP A 155 -4.59 10.27 7.02
N ASN A 156 -4.39 11.59 6.82
CA ASN A 156 -4.71 12.63 7.80
C ASN A 156 -6.17 13.08 7.75
N SER A 157 -6.95 12.49 6.85
CA SER A 157 -8.40 12.72 6.74
C SER A 157 -9.07 11.43 6.31
N PHE A 158 -10.35 11.28 6.59
CA PHE A 158 -11.12 10.16 6.05
C PHE A 158 -11.30 10.33 4.55
N LEU A 159 -11.35 9.20 3.82
CA LEU A 159 -11.53 9.21 2.37
C LEU A 159 -12.86 9.88 2.01
N GLY A 160 -12.81 10.75 1.01
CA GLY A 160 -13.96 11.51 0.55
C GLY A 160 -14.25 12.81 1.31
N GLU A 161 -13.49 13.13 2.36
CA GLU A 161 -13.68 14.38 3.12
C GLU A 161 -13.12 15.60 2.39
N HIS A 162 -13.92 16.64 2.39
CA HIS A 162 -13.56 17.95 1.86
C HIS A 162 -13.29 18.94 3.00
N GLY A 163 -12.00 19.19 3.30
CA GLY A 163 -11.64 20.21 4.30
C GLY A 163 -12.21 19.93 5.69
N GLY A 164 -12.37 18.67 6.05
CA GLY A 164 -12.87 18.25 7.35
C GLY A 164 -14.37 18.39 7.54
N LYS A 165 -15.12 18.58 6.45
CA LYS A 165 -16.60 18.63 6.48
C LYS A 165 -17.16 17.71 5.39
N LEU A 166 -18.00 16.82 5.81
CA LEU A 166 -18.86 16.05 4.93
C LEU A 166 -20.20 16.78 4.77
#